data_ecb95d21037c85a61d35425a882e38ad
#
_entry.id   ecb95d21037c85a61d35425a882e38ad
#
_cell.length_a   1.000
_cell.length_b   1.000
_cell.length_c   1.000
_cell.angle_alpha   90.00
_cell.angle_beta   90.00
_cell.angle_gamma   90.00
#
_symmetry.space_group_name_H-M   'P 1'
#
loop_
_entity.id
_entity.type
_entity.pdbx_description
1 polymer ?
#
loop_
_entity_poly.entity_id
_entity_poly.type
_entity_poly.pdbx_seq_one_letter_code
_entity_poly.pdbx_strand_id
1 'polypeptide(L)'
;ATWCDFIIGDYNYAFDPTASLKRFFSVDKENNFVFLIDEAHNLVSRARDMYSASLTKEDFLAMKKLVKVRSRRVANALDGCNRALLELKRSCDELEKFDFLETESLVLKLMRLSTIMEEFFQEQEHPHPSFPTTPLPPSDKEQLLNFYFEIRSFQNIYELVDEHYIIY
;
A
#
# COMPACT_ATOMS: atom_id res chain seq x y z
N ALA A 1 -11.88 2.65 -24.99
CA ALA A 1 -11.26 3.93 -24.67
C ALA A 1 -10.25 4.39 -25.75
N THR A 2 -9.44 3.51 -26.35
CA THR A 2 -8.42 3.88 -27.37
C THR A 2 -8.97 4.45 -28.67
N TRP A 3 -10.26 4.34 -28.92
CA TRP A 3 -10.96 4.79 -30.15
C TRP A 3 -11.99 5.90 -29.85
N CYS A 4 -11.93 6.50 -28.67
CA CYS A 4 -12.87 7.53 -28.25
C CYS A 4 -12.21 8.89 -28.31
N ASP A 5 -12.92 9.87 -28.86
CA ASP A 5 -12.53 11.28 -28.89
C ASP A 5 -12.79 11.96 -27.52
N PHE A 6 -13.76 11.43 -26.75
CA PHE A 6 -14.11 11.89 -25.42
C PHE A 6 -14.15 10.71 -24.43
N ILE A 7 -13.58 10.90 -23.25
CA ILE A 7 -13.61 9.96 -22.14
C ILE A 7 -14.14 10.71 -20.93
N ILE A 8 -15.23 10.22 -20.35
CA ILE A 8 -15.77 10.71 -19.08
C ILE A 8 -15.41 9.67 -18.02
N GLY A 9 -14.81 10.10 -16.93
CA GLY A 9 -14.40 9.22 -15.86
C GLY A 9 -14.02 10.00 -14.60
N ASP A 10 -13.71 9.27 -13.54
CA ASP A 10 -13.15 9.85 -12.33
C ASP A 10 -11.74 10.39 -12.63
N TYR A 11 -11.38 11.52 -12.02
CA TYR A 11 -10.06 12.12 -12.19
C TYR A 11 -8.91 11.26 -11.64
N ASN A 12 -9.20 10.26 -10.80
CA ASN A 12 -8.23 9.26 -10.37
C ASN A 12 -7.58 8.56 -11.57
N TYR A 13 -8.33 8.32 -12.66
CA TYR A 13 -7.78 7.73 -13.88
C TYR A 13 -6.74 8.59 -14.58
N ALA A 14 -6.69 9.88 -14.28
CA ALA A 14 -5.69 10.81 -14.82
C ALA A 14 -4.55 11.09 -13.83
N PHE A 15 -4.86 11.24 -12.54
CA PHE A 15 -3.95 11.84 -11.58
C PHE A 15 -3.47 10.90 -10.46
N ASP A 16 -4.17 9.79 -10.18
CA ASP A 16 -3.77 8.87 -9.14
C ASP A 16 -2.54 8.06 -9.58
N PRO A 17 -1.45 8.02 -8.79
CA PRO A 17 -0.22 7.32 -9.18
C PRO A 17 -0.40 5.81 -9.36
N THR A 18 -1.42 5.22 -8.73
CA THR A 18 -1.70 3.77 -8.79
C THR A 18 -2.80 3.40 -9.77
N ALA A 19 -3.84 4.23 -9.89
CA ALA A 19 -5.03 3.97 -10.70
C ALA A 19 -4.99 4.63 -12.09
N SER A 20 -4.04 5.54 -12.35
CA SER A 20 -3.96 6.28 -13.61
C SER A 20 -3.78 5.35 -14.81
N LEU A 21 -4.44 5.73 -15.91
CA LEU A 21 -4.35 5.01 -17.17
C LEU A 21 -3.03 5.34 -17.90
N LYS A 22 -1.91 4.86 -17.36
CA LYS A 22 -0.52 5.14 -17.81
C LYS A 22 -0.33 5.02 -19.33
N ARG A 23 -1.07 4.11 -20.00
CA ARG A 23 -1.00 3.93 -21.46
C ARG A 23 -1.40 5.17 -22.27
N PHE A 24 -2.16 6.10 -21.69
CA PHE A 24 -2.55 7.36 -22.33
C PHE A 24 -1.56 8.48 -22.03
N PHE A 25 -0.87 8.42 -20.90
CA PHE A 25 -0.03 9.49 -20.36
C PHE A 25 1.47 9.17 -20.43
N SER A 26 1.88 8.18 -21.24
CA SER A 26 3.30 7.87 -21.40
C SER A 26 4.04 9.02 -22.08
N VAL A 27 5.20 9.35 -21.54
CA VAL A 27 6.05 10.49 -21.96
C VAL A 27 6.44 10.44 -23.47
N ASP A 28 6.47 9.25 -24.05
CA ASP A 28 6.90 9.03 -25.45
C ASP A 28 5.82 9.32 -26.51
N LYS A 29 4.62 9.72 -26.10
CA LYS A 29 3.54 10.03 -27.01
C LYS A 29 3.22 11.52 -26.96
N GLU A 30 3.39 12.22 -28.07
CA GLU A 30 2.83 13.56 -28.28
C GLU A 30 1.29 13.46 -28.32
N ASN A 31 0.68 13.36 -27.17
CA ASN A 31 -0.76 13.32 -27.05
C ASN A 31 -1.25 14.69 -26.56
N ASN A 32 -2.05 15.35 -27.37
CA ASN A 32 -2.71 16.61 -27.00
C ASN A 32 -4.01 16.28 -26.26
N PHE A 33 -3.94 16.11 -24.93
CA PHE A 33 -5.14 15.96 -24.11
C PHE A 33 -5.60 17.32 -23.58
N VAL A 34 -6.92 17.49 -23.55
CA VAL A 34 -7.57 18.59 -22.84
C VAL A 34 -8.38 17.99 -21.72
N PHE A 35 -8.11 18.41 -20.49
CA PHE A 35 -8.85 17.99 -19.31
C PHE A 35 -9.90 19.03 -18.94
N LEU A 36 -11.15 18.61 -18.84
CA LEU A 36 -12.24 19.39 -18.26
C LEU A 36 -12.57 18.77 -16.90
N ILE A 37 -12.19 19.47 -15.84
CA ILE A 37 -12.32 18.96 -14.48
C ILE A 37 -13.49 19.66 -13.81
N ASP A 38 -14.53 18.91 -13.51
CA ASP A 38 -15.62 19.38 -12.67
C ASP A 38 -15.21 19.39 -11.20
N GLU A 39 -15.80 20.26 -10.39
CA GLU A 39 -15.49 20.41 -8.96
C GLU A 39 -13.98 20.53 -8.66
N ALA A 40 -13.23 21.24 -9.52
CA ALA A 40 -11.77 21.36 -9.46
C ALA A 40 -11.25 21.88 -8.10
N HIS A 41 -12.11 22.56 -7.31
CA HIS A 41 -11.76 23.02 -5.97
C HIS A 41 -11.46 21.86 -4.99
N ASN A 42 -11.98 20.65 -5.27
CA ASN A 42 -11.71 19.44 -4.49
C ASN A 42 -10.37 18.77 -4.87
N LEU A 43 -9.77 19.16 -5.99
CA LEU A 43 -8.59 18.46 -6.53
C LEU A 43 -7.40 18.50 -5.57
N VAL A 44 -7.22 19.61 -4.84
CA VAL A 44 -6.11 19.75 -3.87
C VAL A 44 -6.23 18.74 -2.72
N SER A 45 -7.42 18.63 -2.11
CA SER A 45 -7.64 17.65 -1.03
C SER A 45 -7.52 16.22 -1.55
N ARG A 46 -8.10 15.95 -2.71
CA ARG A 46 -8.02 14.64 -3.34
C ARG A 46 -6.60 14.26 -3.76
N ALA A 47 -5.81 15.22 -4.27
CA ALA A 47 -4.40 14.96 -4.58
C ALA A 47 -3.63 14.57 -3.30
N ARG A 48 -3.87 15.26 -2.18
CA ARG A 48 -3.26 14.87 -0.90
C ARG A 48 -3.63 13.44 -0.52
N ASP A 49 -4.90 13.06 -0.63
CA ASP A 49 -5.33 11.69 -0.33
C ASP A 49 -4.67 10.66 -1.25
N MET A 50 -4.59 10.94 -2.57
CA MET A 50 -3.97 10.05 -3.57
C MET A 50 -2.47 9.85 -3.36
N TYR A 51 -1.78 10.88 -2.87
CA TYR A 51 -0.33 10.89 -2.66
C TYR A 51 0.05 10.72 -1.19
N SER A 52 -0.86 10.25 -0.36
CA SER A 52 -0.62 9.93 1.05
C SER A 52 -0.95 8.48 1.34
N ALA A 53 -0.21 7.90 2.27
CA ALA A 53 -0.49 6.57 2.79
C ALA A 53 -0.16 6.52 4.28
N SER A 54 -0.91 5.72 5.02
CA SER A 54 -0.67 5.52 6.45
C SER A 54 -0.76 4.06 6.82
N LEU A 55 -0.01 3.66 7.84
CA LEU A 55 -0.06 2.33 8.43
C LEU A 55 -0.11 2.49 9.95
N THR A 56 -1.02 1.77 10.60
CA THR A 56 -1.15 1.83 12.05
C THR A 56 -0.61 0.57 12.72
N LYS A 57 -0.03 0.73 13.89
CA LYS A 57 0.46 -0.40 14.70
C LYS A 57 -0.66 -1.38 15.02
N GLU A 58 -1.85 -0.88 15.25
CA GLU A 58 -3.05 -1.64 15.60
C GLU A 58 -3.42 -2.65 14.51
N ASP A 59 -3.26 -2.29 13.24
CA ASP A 59 -3.54 -3.15 12.09
C ASP A 59 -2.56 -4.34 12.05
N PHE A 60 -1.27 -4.10 12.27
CA PHE A 60 -0.27 -5.19 12.37
C PHE A 60 -0.61 -6.17 13.49
N LEU A 61 -1.06 -5.67 14.65
CA LEU A 61 -1.44 -6.52 15.78
C LEU A 61 -2.74 -7.29 15.52
N ALA A 62 -3.71 -6.68 14.85
CA ALA A 62 -4.95 -7.33 14.46
C ALA A 62 -4.67 -8.46 13.46
N MET A 63 -3.93 -8.19 12.39
CA MET A 63 -3.55 -9.18 11.40
C MET A 63 -2.72 -10.31 11.97
N LYS A 64 -1.81 -10.01 12.88
CA LYS A 64 -1.05 -11.04 13.60
C LYS A 64 -1.95 -12.00 14.38
N LYS A 65 -2.95 -11.50 15.10
CA LYS A 65 -3.89 -12.35 15.85
C LYS A 65 -4.63 -13.31 14.90
N LEU A 66 -5.02 -12.80 13.75
CA LEU A 66 -5.77 -13.52 12.72
C LEU A 66 -4.96 -14.66 12.10
N VAL A 67 -3.66 -14.45 11.82
CA VAL A 67 -2.81 -15.41 11.11
C VAL A 67 -1.97 -16.31 12.03
N LYS A 68 -1.82 -15.97 13.30
CA LYS A 68 -0.86 -16.62 14.23
C LYS A 68 -0.97 -18.14 14.31
N VAL A 69 -2.19 -18.67 14.23
CA VAL A 69 -2.45 -20.12 14.31
C VAL A 69 -2.18 -20.81 12.97
N ARG A 70 -2.26 -20.07 11.86
CA ARG A 70 -2.20 -20.61 10.49
C ARG A 70 -0.83 -20.45 9.83
N SER A 71 -0.17 -19.31 10.08
CA SER A 71 1.16 -19.05 9.53
C SER A 71 2.03 -18.32 10.54
N ARG A 72 2.93 -19.08 11.17
CA ARG A 72 3.96 -18.50 12.05
C ARG A 72 4.90 -17.56 11.29
N ARG A 73 5.10 -17.83 9.98
CA ARG A 73 5.98 -17.04 9.12
C ARG A 73 5.42 -15.65 8.92
N VAL A 74 4.13 -15.52 8.53
CA VAL A 74 3.44 -14.23 8.41
C VAL A 74 3.37 -13.51 9.76
N ALA A 75 3.01 -14.22 10.84
CA ALA A 75 2.93 -13.62 12.18
C ALA A 75 4.28 -13.04 12.65
N ASN A 76 5.40 -13.70 12.37
CA ASN A 76 6.74 -13.21 12.70
C ASN A 76 7.13 -12.00 11.87
N ALA A 77 6.75 -11.95 10.60
CA ALA A 77 7.00 -10.80 9.73
C ALA A 77 6.21 -9.56 10.20
N LEU A 78 4.93 -9.74 10.57
CA LEU A 78 4.09 -8.69 11.17
C LEU A 78 4.71 -8.16 12.48
N ASP A 79 5.24 -9.05 13.32
CA ASP A 79 5.98 -8.65 14.53
C ASP A 79 7.24 -7.84 14.22
N GLY A 80 7.93 -8.18 13.15
CA GLY A 80 9.09 -7.44 12.68
C GLY A 80 8.75 -6.00 12.33
N CYS A 81 7.66 -5.79 11.59
CA CYS A 81 7.16 -4.46 11.24
C CYS A 81 6.67 -3.70 12.48
N ASN A 82 5.90 -4.34 13.36
CA ASN A 82 5.44 -3.71 14.59
C ASN A 82 6.61 -3.25 15.48
N ARG A 83 7.70 -4.02 15.57
CA ARG A 83 8.90 -3.61 16.32
C ARG A 83 9.57 -2.40 15.66
N ALA A 84 9.66 -2.36 14.32
CA ALA A 84 10.22 -1.20 13.63
C ALA A 84 9.40 0.08 13.87
N LEU A 85 8.07 -0.01 13.85
CA LEU A 85 7.20 1.12 14.21
C LEU A 85 7.43 1.59 15.65
N LEU A 86 7.64 0.66 16.59
CA LEU A 86 7.95 1.02 17.99
C LEU A 86 9.34 1.65 18.15
N GLU A 87 10.31 1.23 17.36
CA GLU A 87 11.64 1.83 17.31
C GLU A 87 11.56 3.27 16.77
N LEU A 88 10.85 3.48 15.66
CA LEU A 88 10.59 4.82 15.11
C LEU A 88 9.88 5.71 16.13
N LYS A 89 8.84 5.21 16.78
CA LYS A 89 8.14 5.98 17.82
C LYS A 89 9.06 6.40 18.96
N ARG A 90 10.07 5.60 19.31
CA ARG A 90 11.03 5.95 20.38
C ARG A 90 12.08 6.96 19.95
N SER A 91 12.41 6.98 18.65
CA SER A 91 13.35 7.96 18.05
C SER A 91 12.64 9.25 17.62
N CYS A 92 11.30 9.29 17.67
CA CYS A 92 10.53 10.47 17.30
C CYS A 92 10.90 11.67 18.16
N ASP A 93 11.15 12.79 17.51
CA ASP A 93 11.44 14.04 18.16
C ASP A 93 10.16 14.79 18.61
N GLU A 94 10.31 15.98 19.18
CA GLU A 94 9.20 16.84 19.61
C GLU A 94 8.31 17.31 18.43
N LEU A 95 8.82 17.27 17.20
CA LEU A 95 8.10 17.67 16.00
C LEU A 95 7.30 16.51 15.36
N GLU A 96 7.44 15.30 15.90
CA GLU A 96 6.77 14.09 15.39
C GLU A 96 6.98 13.86 13.87
N LYS A 97 8.19 14.15 13.39
CA LYS A 97 8.60 13.99 11.99
C LYS A 97 9.81 13.09 11.88
N PHE A 98 9.91 12.40 10.75
CA PHE A 98 11.02 11.51 10.44
C PHE A 98 11.69 11.90 9.15
N ASP A 99 13.00 11.73 9.09
CA ASP A 99 13.74 11.74 7.84
C ASP A 99 13.52 10.44 7.07
N PHE A 100 13.61 10.52 5.75
CA PHE A 100 13.46 9.37 4.86
C PHE A 100 14.37 8.20 5.25
N LEU A 101 15.63 8.45 5.57
CA LEU A 101 16.61 7.42 5.96
C LEU A 101 16.22 6.70 7.27
N GLU A 102 15.55 7.36 8.18
CA GLU A 102 15.13 6.74 9.44
C GLU A 102 14.04 5.67 9.24
N THR A 103 13.24 5.81 8.18
CA THR A 103 12.14 4.89 7.84
C THR A 103 12.55 3.71 6.98
N GLU A 104 13.75 3.70 6.40
CA GLU A 104 14.24 2.66 5.49
C GLU A 104 14.12 1.25 6.09
N SER A 105 14.50 1.09 7.36
CA SER A 105 14.40 -0.20 8.05
C SER A 105 12.97 -0.74 8.11
N LEU A 106 11.98 0.13 8.32
CA LEU A 106 10.56 -0.25 8.27
C LEU A 106 10.16 -0.69 6.87
N VAL A 107 10.54 0.09 5.86
CA VAL A 107 10.16 -0.20 4.47
C VAL A 107 10.73 -1.53 3.99
N LEU A 108 11.97 -1.85 4.30
CA LEU A 108 12.55 -3.16 4.00
C LEU A 108 11.79 -4.31 4.66
N LYS A 109 11.32 -4.12 5.90
CA LYS A 109 10.48 -5.11 6.60
C LYS A 109 9.09 -5.23 5.96
N LEU A 110 8.50 -4.13 5.49
CA LEU A 110 7.24 -4.12 4.76
C LEU A 110 7.35 -4.86 3.42
N MET A 111 8.43 -4.64 2.66
CA MET A 111 8.69 -5.37 1.41
C MET A 111 8.78 -6.88 1.65
N ARG A 112 9.52 -7.27 2.69
CA ARG A 112 9.60 -8.68 3.09
C ARG A 112 8.25 -9.25 3.52
N LEU A 113 7.45 -8.47 4.26
CA LEU A 113 6.11 -8.87 4.68
C LEU A 113 5.20 -9.09 3.47
N SER A 114 5.21 -8.17 2.49
CA SER A 114 4.42 -8.30 1.26
C SER A 114 4.72 -9.60 0.53
N THR A 115 6.01 -9.92 0.32
CA THR A 115 6.41 -11.17 -0.33
C THR A 115 5.93 -12.40 0.44
N ILE A 116 6.07 -12.39 1.77
CA ILE A 116 5.62 -13.51 2.62
C ILE A 116 4.10 -13.66 2.58
N MET A 117 3.34 -12.56 2.50
CA MET A 117 1.89 -12.60 2.38
C MET A 117 1.45 -13.12 1.01
N GLU A 118 2.12 -12.73 -0.08
CA GLU A 118 1.86 -13.25 -1.43
C GLU A 118 2.04 -14.78 -1.47
N GLU A 119 3.15 -15.29 -0.95
CA GLU A 119 3.39 -16.73 -0.86
C GLU A 119 2.31 -17.41 -0.02
N PHE A 120 1.92 -16.81 1.11
CA PHE A 120 0.86 -17.37 1.95
C PHE A 120 -0.50 -17.41 1.24
N PHE A 121 -0.86 -16.36 0.46
CA PHE A 121 -2.10 -16.38 -0.33
C PHE A 121 -2.07 -17.48 -1.40
N GLN A 122 -0.93 -17.68 -2.08
CA GLN A 122 -0.76 -18.76 -3.05
C GLN A 122 -0.91 -20.14 -2.40
N GLU A 123 -0.32 -20.35 -1.22
CA GLU A 123 -0.48 -21.59 -0.44
C GLU A 123 -1.95 -21.84 -0.03
N GLN A 124 -2.73 -20.78 0.24
CA GLN A 124 -4.15 -20.89 0.56
C GLN A 124 -5.01 -21.25 -0.67
N GLU A 125 -4.62 -20.82 -1.86
CA GLU A 125 -5.33 -21.12 -3.11
C GLU A 125 -4.93 -22.48 -3.69
N HIS A 126 -3.68 -22.87 -3.51
CA HIS A 126 -3.10 -24.12 -4.03
C HIS A 126 -2.41 -24.90 -2.90
N PRO A 127 -3.18 -25.48 -1.95
CA PRO A 127 -2.61 -26.19 -0.82
C PRO A 127 -1.82 -27.42 -1.28
N HIS A 128 -0.62 -27.57 -0.77
CA HIS A 128 0.21 -28.74 -1.09
C HIS A 128 -0.39 -30.00 -0.46
N PRO A 129 -0.56 -31.11 -1.22
CA PRO A 129 -1.21 -32.32 -0.71
C PRO A 129 -0.56 -32.90 0.55
N SER A 130 0.77 -32.77 0.69
CA SER A 130 1.53 -33.30 1.84
C SER A 130 1.56 -32.38 3.05
N PHE A 131 1.13 -31.12 2.90
CA PHE A 131 1.14 -30.11 3.97
C PHE A 131 -0.19 -29.35 3.96
N PRO A 132 -1.27 -29.98 4.48
CA PRO A 132 -2.58 -29.33 4.48
C PRO A 132 -2.53 -28.06 5.35
N THR A 133 -2.78 -26.92 4.72
CA THR A 133 -2.94 -25.64 5.42
C THR A 133 -4.38 -25.50 5.89
N THR A 134 -4.59 -25.03 7.10
CA THR A 134 -5.94 -24.69 7.56
C THR A 134 -6.41 -23.45 6.81
N PRO A 135 -7.49 -23.52 6.00
CA PRO A 135 -7.93 -22.38 5.23
C PRO A 135 -8.39 -21.23 6.14
N LEU A 136 -8.15 -20.01 5.66
CA LEU A 136 -8.70 -18.83 6.29
C LEU A 136 -10.21 -18.74 6.05
N PRO A 137 -11.02 -18.35 7.06
CA PRO A 137 -12.38 -17.94 6.82
C PRO A 137 -12.45 -16.83 5.77
N PRO A 138 -13.50 -16.75 4.94
CA PRO A 138 -13.60 -15.72 3.90
C PRO A 138 -13.45 -14.30 4.44
N SER A 139 -14.07 -13.98 5.59
CA SER A 139 -13.95 -12.67 6.25
C SER A 139 -12.51 -12.34 6.67
N ASP A 140 -11.78 -13.33 7.18
CA ASP A 140 -10.40 -13.16 7.61
C ASP A 140 -9.46 -13.00 6.40
N LYS A 141 -9.75 -13.73 5.30
CA LYS A 141 -9.02 -13.60 4.04
C LYS A 141 -9.19 -12.21 3.45
N GLU A 142 -10.42 -11.68 3.46
CA GLU A 142 -10.73 -10.34 2.97
C GLU A 142 -10.00 -9.26 3.80
N GLN A 143 -10.05 -9.34 5.12
CA GLN A 143 -9.34 -8.40 6.00
C GLN A 143 -7.82 -8.43 5.76
N LEU A 144 -7.25 -9.63 5.64
CA LEU A 144 -5.82 -9.78 5.40
C LEU A 144 -5.42 -9.27 4.01
N LEU A 145 -6.27 -9.46 3.00
CA LEU A 145 -6.05 -8.98 1.65
C LEU A 145 -6.13 -7.45 1.57
N ASN A 146 -7.11 -6.84 2.24
CA ASN A 146 -7.22 -5.38 2.34
C ASN A 146 -5.97 -4.79 2.99
N PHE A 147 -5.53 -5.35 4.10
CA PHE A 147 -4.29 -4.92 4.76
C PHE A 147 -3.05 -5.09 3.86
N TYR A 148 -2.98 -6.16 3.08
CA TYR A 148 -1.91 -6.33 2.09
C TYR A 148 -1.93 -5.20 1.05
N PHE A 149 -3.09 -4.81 0.55
CA PHE A 149 -3.20 -3.68 -0.38
C PHE A 149 -2.84 -2.34 0.26
N GLU A 150 -3.15 -2.14 1.53
CA GLU A 150 -2.70 -0.95 2.28
C GLU A 150 -1.17 -0.88 2.37
N ILE A 151 -0.50 -2.01 2.66
CA ILE A 151 0.96 -2.10 2.65
C ILE A 151 1.51 -1.78 1.26
N ARG A 152 0.92 -2.35 0.19
CA ARG A 152 1.36 -2.10 -1.19
C ARG A 152 1.15 -0.63 -1.59
N SER A 153 0.02 -0.05 -1.19
CA SER A 153 -0.23 1.39 -1.39
C SER A 153 0.81 2.24 -0.69
N PHE A 154 1.12 1.93 0.57
CA PHE A 154 2.16 2.63 1.32
C PHE A 154 3.53 2.53 0.62
N GLN A 155 3.92 1.35 0.15
CA GLN A 155 5.17 1.16 -0.58
C GLN A 155 5.22 1.98 -1.88
N ASN A 156 4.13 2.00 -2.65
CA ASN A 156 4.05 2.77 -3.89
C ASN A 156 4.16 4.29 -3.62
N ILE A 157 3.51 4.78 -2.56
CA ILE A 157 3.63 6.20 -2.17
C ILE A 157 5.04 6.49 -1.65
N TYR A 158 5.63 5.57 -0.89
CA TYR A 158 6.99 5.75 -0.38
C TYR A 158 8.04 5.87 -1.50
N GLU A 159 7.86 5.19 -2.63
CA GLU A 159 8.71 5.33 -3.82
C GLU A 159 8.63 6.73 -4.48
N LEU A 160 7.57 7.48 -4.19
CA LEU A 160 7.35 8.84 -4.70
C LEU A 160 7.83 9.93 -3.73
N VAL A 161 8.29 9.54 -2.53
CA VAL A 161 8.70 10.48 -1.48
C VAL A 161 9.90 11.31 -1.95
N ASP A 162 9.74 12.62 -1.89
CA ASP A 162 10.75 13.62 -2.17
C ASP A 162 10.75 14.70 -1.07
N GLU A 163 11.41 15.81 -1.30
CA GLU A 163 11.52 16.95 -0.37
C GLU A 163 10.18 17.66 -0.05
N HIS A 164 9.11 17.36 -0.80
CA HIS A 164 7.78 17.92 -0.58
C HIS A 164 6.90 17.06 0.33
N TYR A 165 7.36 15.85 0.66
CA TYR A 165 6.65 14.95 1.56
C TYR A 165 7.00 15.19 3.03
N ILE A 166 6.05 14.88 3.90
CA ILE A 166 6.25 14.87 5.34
C ILE A 166 5.94 13.45 5.83
N ILE A 167 6.91 12.85 6.54
CA ILE A 167 6.73 11.58 7.23
C ILE A 167 6.55 11.88 8.72
N TYR A 168 5.46 11.37 9.33
CA TYR A 168 5.10 11.61 10.73
C TYR A 168 4.44 10.39 11.38
#